data_1ce2b5135492b647286f55e27b4e656c
#
_entry.id   1ce2b5135492b647286f55e27b4e656c
#
_cell.length_a   1.000
_cell.length_b   1.000
_cell.length_c   1.000
_cell.angle_alpha   90.00
_cell.angle_beta   90.00
_cell.angle_gamma   90.00
#
_symmetry.space_group_name_H-M   'P 1'
#
loop_
_entity.id
_entity.type
_entity.pdbx_description
1 polymer ?
#
loop_
_entity_poly.entity_id
_entity_poly.type
_entity_poly.pdbx_seq_one_letter_code
_entity_poly.pdbx_strand_id
1 'polypeptide(L)'
;MTLTFRRGAADSGGEDLDLYQCAYLAGGALRVAETAVVSLTERGTLSLGAARLRVIGEERPRHPVELAVVAACPRSKPVRKVIESVRGSSEVDAIARRLVSLGLVRRRRRKPTRAGRRRLADAASAGQVPAYALHGPAALVPGSARRGPLDARPVSGDLGHVLIRMGRALDDERGHGTDGGGFDGGGGGGGD
;
A
#
# COMPACT_ATOMS: atom_id res chain seq x y z
N MET A 1 -22.80 9.82 -9.80
CA MET A 1 -21.93 9.73 -10.97
C MET A 1 -20.86 8.69 -10.68
N THR A 2 -21.02 7.52 -11.26
CA THR A 2 -20.12 6.37 -11.04
C THR A 2 -18.91 6.56 -11.94
N LEU A 3 -17.74 6.83 -11.35
CA LEU A 3 -16.49 6.86 -12.11
C LEU A 3 -16.15 5.44 -12.54
N THR A 4 -16.56 5.11 -13.77
CA THR A 4 -16.18 3.88 -14.43
C THR A 4 -14.72 4.01 -14.82
N PHE A 5 -13.84 3.31 -14.14
CA PHE A 5 -12.45 3.15 -14.53
C PHE A 5 -12.43 2.48 -15.91
N ARG A 6 -12.21 3.30 -16.93
CA ARG A 6 -12.22 2.87 -18.33
C ARG A 6 -11.08 1.89 -18.54
N ARG A 7 -11.43 0.65 -18.79
CA ARG A 7 -10.53 -0.38 -19.29
C ARG A 7 -10.15 0.04 -20.72
N GLY A 8 -9.09 0.82 -20.85
CA GLY A 8 -8.49 1.17 -22.14
C GLY A 8 -8.00 -0.11 -22.81
N ALA A 9 -8.45 -0.33 -24.02
CA ALA A 9 -7.99 -1.36 -24.94
C ALA A 9 -6.50 -1.19 -25.23
N ALA A 10 -5.87 -2.33 -25.53
CA ALA A 10 -4.50 -2.48 -25.96
C ALA A 10 -4.13 -1.55 -27.11
N ASP A 11 -2.93 -1.09 -27.06
CA ASP A 11 -1.97 -0.89 -28.14
C ASP A 11 -1.32 0.50 -28.13
N SER A 12 -0.22 0.58 -27.43
CA SER A 12 0.91 1.46 -27.74
C SER A 12 2.06 1.13 -26.78
N GLY A 13 3.10 0.48 -27.20
CA GLY A 13 4.50 0.40 -26.68
C GLY A 13 4.87 0.52 -25.22
N GLY A 14 3.96 0.43 -24.27
CA GLY A 14 4.20 0.46 -22.83
C GLY A 14 2.91 0.17 -22.09
N GLU A 15 2.79 -1.06 -21.63
CA GLU A 15 1.66 -1.51 -20.79
C GLU A 15 1.36 -0.48 -19.69
N ASP A 16 0.16 0.09 -19.68
CA ASP A 16 -0.26 1.05 -18.66
C ASP A 16 -0.20 0.40 -17.29
N LEU A 17 0.36 1.14 -16.32
CA LEU A 17 0.43 0.65 -14.94
C LEU A 17 -0.98 0.61 -14.34
N ASP A 18 -1.33 -0.51 -13.74
CA ASP A 18 -2.55 -0.57 -12.92
C ASP A 18 -2.40 0.18 -11.59
N LEU A 19 -3.51 0.38 -10.89
CA LEU A 19 -3.58 1.07 -9.61
C LEU A 19 -2.57 0.50 -8.58
N TYR A 20 -2.46 -0.83 -8.50
CA TYR A 20 -1.62 -1.49 -7.49
C TYR A 20 -0.15 -1.50 -7.86
N GLN A 21 0.16 -1.50 -9.15
CA GLN A 21 1.53 -1.29 -9.65
C GLN A 21 2.01 0.14 -9.35
N CYS A 22 1.15 1.14 -9.56
CA CYS A 22 1.42 2.52 -9.16
C CYS A 22 1.62 2.65 -7.65
N ALA A 23 0.74 2.04 -6.84
CA ALA A 23 0.87 2.02 -5.39
C ALA A 23 2.17 1.34 -4.94
N TYR A 24 2.58 0.26 -5.60
CA TYR A 24 3.86 -0.40 -5.31
C TYR A 24 5.05 0.50 -5.62
N LEU A 25 5.05 1.19 -6.75
CA LEU A 25 6.09 2.15 -7.10
C LEU A 25 6.15 3.35 -6.14
N ALA A 26 5.00 3.78 -5.61
CA ALA A 26 4.90 4.90 -4.68
C ALA A 26 5.40 4.56 -3.26
N GLY A 27 5.08 3.36 -2.74
CA GLY A 27 5.35 3.03 -1.33
C GLY A 27 5.53 1.54 -1.03
N GLY A 28 5.77 0.71 -2.06
CA GLY A 28 6.02 -0.73 -1.89
C GLY A 28 4.79 -1.52 -1.44
N ALA A 29 5.04 -2.70 -0.87
CA ALA A 29 4.01 -3.66 -0.50
C ALA A 29 2.99 -3.11 0.52
N LEU A 30 3.43 -2.26 1.45
CA LEU A 30 2.54 -1.62 2.42
C LEU A 30 1.53 -0.72 1.71
N ARG A 31 1.99 0.11 0.79
CA ARG A 31 1.12 1.01 0.02
C ARG A 31 0.08 0.25 -0.81
N VAL A 32 0.45 -0.89 -1.38
CA VAL A 32 -0.49 -1.75 -2.10
C VAL A 32 -1.61 -2.23 -1.18
N ALA A 33 -1.26 -2.73 0.01
CA ALA A 33 -2.24 -3.20 0.99
C ALA A 33 -3.17 -2.06 1.49
N GLU A 34 -2.61 -0.89 1.80
CA GLU A 34 -3.37 0.31 2.18
C GLU A 34 -4.33 0.74 1.07
N THR A 35 -3.83 0.82 -0.17
CA THR A 35 -4.62 1.18 -1.35
C THR A 35 -5.80 0.22 -1.56
N ALA A 36 -5.57 -1.09 -1.40
CA ALA A 36 -6.63 -2.08 -1.55
C ALA A 36 -7.72 -1.93 -0.48
N VAL A 37 -7.35 -1.69 0.78
CA VAL A 37 -8.32 -1.45 1.85
C VAL A 37 -9.12 -0.18 1.59
N VAL A 38 -8.48 0.92 1.19
CA VAL A 38 -9.16 2.18 0.87
C VAL A 38 -10.13 1.99 -0.30
N SER A 39 -9.65 1.42 -1.42
CA SER A 39 -10.47 1.18 -2.62
C SER A 39 -11.71 0.33 -2.33
N LEU A 40 -11.56 -0.75 -1.54
CA LEU A 40 -12.69 -1.60 -1.14
C LEU A 40 -13.66 -0.89 -0.19
N THR A 41 -13.16 0.00 0.66
CA THR A 41 -14.00 0.80 1.56
C THR A 41 -14.77 1.87 0.78
N GLU A 42 -14.14 2.55 -0.19
CA GLU A 42 -14.80 3.52 -1.07
C GLU A 42 -15.93 2.88 -1.90
N ARG A 43 -15.75 1.64 -2.33
CA ARG A 43 -16.77 0.88 -3.07
C ARG A 43 -17.85 0.26 -2.18
N GLY A 44 -17.74 0.39 -0.85
CA GLY A 44 -18.69 -0.18 0.08
C GLY A 44 -18.57 -1.70 0.24
N THR A 45 -17.52 -2.33 -0.26
CA THR A 45 -17.24 -3.76 -0.06
C THR A 45 -16.76 -4.04 1.36
N LEU A 46 -15.99 -3.08 1.94
CA LEU A 46 -15.54 -3.11 3.32
C LEU A 46 -16.17 -1.99 4.12
N SER A 47 -16.47 -2.25 5.38
CA SER A 47 -16.75 -1.22 6.38
C SER A 47 -15.67 -1.19 7.44
N LEU A 48 -15.40 0.02 7.95
CA LEU A 48 -14.50 0.26 9.06
C LEU A 48 -15.31 0.69 10.29
N GLY A 49 -15.11 0.03 11.41
CA GLY A 49 -15.67 0.42 12.71
C GLY A 49 -14.69 0.04 13.83
N ALA A 50 -14.40 0.97 14.75
CA ALA A 50 -13.49 0.76 15.87
C ALA A 50 -12.14 0.14 15.48
N ALA A 51 -11.51 0.65 14.41
CA ALA A 51 -10.25 0.15 13.83
C ALA A 51 -10.29 -1.33 13.38
N ARG A 52 -11.49 -1.83 13.08
CA ARG A 52 -11.71 -3.19 12.55
C ARG A 52 -12.40 -3.12 11.20
N LEU A 53 -11.99 -3.99 10.30
CA LEU A 53 -12.61 -4.17 8.99
C LEU A 53 -13.59 -5.32 9.01
N ARG A 54 -14.68 -5.16 8.27
CA ARG A 54 -15.69 -6.18 8.00
C ARG A 54 -16.06 -6.12 6.53
N VAL A 55 -16.20 -7.26 5.89
CA VAL A 55 -16.77 -7.38 4.55
C VAL A 55 -18.31 -7.24 4.70
N ILE A 56 -18.90 -6.31 3.93
CA ILE A 56 -20.35 -6.03 3.95
C ILE A 56 -20.98 -6.07 2.56
N GLY A 57 -20.21 -5.84 1.51
CA GLY A 57 -20.68 -5.84 0.12
C GLY A 57 -20.76 -7.25 -0.45
N GLU A 58 -21.72 -7.48 -1.35
CA GLU A 58 -21.87 -8.73 -2.10
C GLU A 58 -20.99 -8.78 -3.36
N GLU A 59 -20.51 -7.62 -3.80
CA GLU A 59 -19.66 -7.51 -5.00
C GLU A 59 -18.31 -8.18 -4.75
N ARG A 60 -18.01 -9.20 -5.55
CA ARG A 60 -16.71 -9.87 -5.49
C ARG A 60 -15.65 -9.05 -6.23
N PRO A 61 -14.58 -8.66 -5.54
CA PRO A 61 -13.45 -8.01 -6.18
C PRO A 61 -12.85 -8.88 -7.30
N ARG A 62 -12.36 -8.22 -8.34
CA ARG A 62 -11.73 -8.92 -9.49
C ARG A 62 -10.22 -8.93 -9.43
N HIS A 63 -9.64 -7.96 -8.73
CA HIS A 63 -8.19 -7.86 -8.64
C HIS A 63 -7.64 -8.81 -7.57
N PRO A 64 -6.55 -9.58 -7.84
CA PRO A 64 -6.00 -10.55 -6.90
C PRO A 64 -5.68 -9.98 -5.51
N VAL A 65 -5.12 -8.77 -5.42
CA VAL A 65 -4.82 -8.11 -4.14
C VAL A 65 -6.11 -7.83 -3.34
N GLU A 66 -7.18 -7.43 -4.00
CA GLU A 66 -8.47 -7.18 -3.33
C GLU A 66 -9.09 -8.48 -2.82
N LEU A 67 -8.97 -9.57 -3.59
CA LEU A 67 -9.38 -10.90 -3.14
C LEU A 67 -8.58 -11.32 -1.90
N ALA A 68 -7.26 -11.04 -1.88
CA ALA A 68 -6.44 -11.29 -0.70
C ALA A 68 -6.90 -10.49 0.53
N VAL A 69 -7.34 -9.23 0.37
CA VAL A 69 -7.92 -8.43 1.47
C VAL A 69 -9.20 -9.08 2.00
N VAL A 70 -10.12 -9.47 1.12
CA VAL A 70 -11.38 -10.13 1.51
C VAL A 70 -11.09 -11.47 2.20
N ALA A 71 -10.19 -12.28 1.66
CA ALA A 71 -9.76 -13.55 2.26
C ALA A 71 -9.09 -13.34 3.63
N ALA A 72 -8.31 -12.27 3.81
CA ALA A 72 -7.73 -11.92 5.08
C ALA A 72 -8.75 -11.45 6.13
N CYS A 73 -9.99 -11.13 5.72
CA CYS A 73 -11.05 -10.59 6.58
C CYS A 73 -12.35 -11.42 6.52
N PRO A 74 -12.33 -12.73 6.87
CA PRO A 74 -13.53 -13.60 6.79
C PRO A 74 -14.63 -13.18 7.76
N ARG A 75 -14.28 -12.42 8.80
CA ARG A 75 -15.16 -11.80 9.80
C ARG A 75 -14.61 -10.41 10.12
N SER A 76 -15.05 -9.81 11.24
CA SER A 76 -14.44 -8.56 11.70
C SER A 76 -12.98 -8.79 12.18
N LYS A 77 -12.01 -8.06 11.60
CA LYS A 77 -10.58 -8.21 11.90
C LYS A 77 -9.90 -6.84 12.07
N PRO A 78 -8.95 -6.69 12.99
CA PRO A 78 -8.20 -5.44 13.12
C PRO A 78 -7.52 -5.05 11.80
N VAL A 79 -7.60 -3.76 11.41
CA VAL A 79 -7.02 -3.22 10.16
C VAL A 79 -5.56 -3.62 10.05
N ARG A 80 -4.76 -3.47 11.13
CA ARG A 80 -3.35 -3.83 11.15
C ARG A 80 -3.11 -5.27 10.70
N LYS A 81 -3.87 -6.22 11.23
CA LYS A 81 -3.72 -7.65 10.90
C LYS A 81 -4.07 -7.96 9.45
N VAL A 82 -5.07 -7.26 8.89
CA VAL A 82 -5.41 -7.39 7.46
C VAL A 82 -4.28 -6.84 6.60
N ILE A 83 -3.78 -5.64 6.90
CA ILE A 83 -2.67 -5.01 6.16
C ILE A 83 -1.39 -5.87 6.24
N GLU A 84 -1.02 -6.37 7.40
CA GLU A 84 0.15 -7.26 7.59
C GLU A 84 0.02 -8.52 6.74
N SER A 85 -1.16 -9.16 6.76
CA SER A 85 -1.45 -10.36 5.97
C SER A 85 -1.32 -10.10 4.46
N VAL A 86 -1.96 -9.02 3.97
CA VAL A 86 -1.97 -8.68 2.55
C VAL A 86 -0.59 -8.22 2.06
N ARG A 87 0.12 -7.44 2.87
CA ARG A 87 1.49 -6.98 2.54
C ARG A 87 2.45 -8.14 2.28
N GLY A 88 2.28 -9.26 2.99
CA GLY A 88 3.09 -10.47 2.84
C GLY A 88 2.50 -11.50 1.89
N SER A 89 1.44 -11.19 1.15
CA SER A 89 0.74 -12.14 0.31
C SER A 89 1.46 -12.41 -1.03
N SER A 90 1.16 -13.56 -1.63
CA SER A 90 1.67 -13.95 -2.95
C SER A 90 1.24 -13.00 -4.07
N GLU A 91 0.08 -12.38 -3.93
CA GLU A 91 -0.51 -11.43 -4.87
C GLU A 91 0.31 -10.13 -4.93
N VAL A 92 0.71 -9.60 -3.78
CA VAL A 92 1.59 -8.43 -3.70
C VAL A 92 3.00 -8.77 -4.20
N ASP A 93 3.50 -9.97 -3.90
CA ASP A 93 4.77 -10.45 -4.45
C ASP A 93 4.71 -10.64 -5.97
N ALA A 94 3.57 -11.03 -6.54
CA ALA A 94 3.38 -11.11 -7.99
C ALA A 94 3.50 -9.73 -8.66
N ILE A 95 2.92 -8.69 -8.07
CA ILE A 95 3.11 -7.30 -8.54
C ILE A 95 4.59 -6.93 -8.52
N ALA A 96 5.28 -7.21 -7.42
CA ALA A 96 6.70 -6.93 -7.32
C ALA A 96 7.53 -7.64 -8.39
N ARG A 97 7.27 -8.93 -8.63
CA ARG A 97 7.95 -9.71 -9.69
C ARG A 97 7.66 -9.12 -11.07
N ARG A 98 6.42 -8.75 -11.36
CA ARG A 98 6.03 -8.11 -12.63
C ARG A 98 6.78 -6.80 -12.83
N LEU A 99 6.82 -5.93 -11.83
CA LEU A 99 7.57 -4.66 -11.91
C LEU A 99 9.09 -4.86 -12.06
N VAL A 100 9.63 -5.93 -11.47
CA VAL A 100 11.04 -6.31 -11.67
C VAL A 100 11.28 -6.78 -13.11
N SER A 101 10.40 -7.60 -13.70
CA SER A 101 10.53 -8.05 -15.09
C SER A 101 10.44 -6.88 -16.09
N LEU A 102 9.65 -5.84 -15.76
CA LEU A 102 9.55 -4.60 -16.53
C LEU A 102 10.73 -3.63 -16.30
N GLY A 103 11.70 -3.97 -15.44
CA GLY A 103 12.81 -3.10 -15.09
C GLY A 103 12.44 -1.86 -14.27
N LEU A 104 11.21 -1.79 -13.75
CA LEU A 104 10.68 -0.64 -12.99
C LEU A 104 11.06 -0.69 -11.51
N VAL A 105 11.38 -1.87 -10.98
CA VAL A 105 11.80 -2.12 -9.59
C VAL A 105 13.10 -2.92 -9.58
N ARG A 106 14.02 -2.57 -8.67
CA ARG A 106 15.30 -3.29 -8.47
C ARG A 106 15.04 -4.60 -7.72
N ARG A 107 15.51 -5.72 -8.28
CA ARG A 107 15.29 -7.07 -7.74
C ARG A 107 15.69 -7.23 -6.26
N ARG A 108 16.90 -6.80 -5.90
CA ARG A 108 17.41 -7.00 -4.52
C ARG A 108 16.78 -6.06 -3.48
N ARG A 109 16.62 -4.78 -3.81
CA ARG A 109 16.18 -3.75 -2.85
C ARG A 109 14.70 -3.48 -2.90
N ARG A 110 13.97 -4.07 -3.85
CA ARG A 110 12.54 -3.81 -4.08
C ARG A 110 12.17 -2.30 -4.15
N LYS A 111 13.13 -1.46 -4.56
CA LYS A 111 12.96 -0.01 -4.72
C LYS A 111 12.78 0.36 -6.17
N PRO A 112 11.97 1.39 -6.49
CA PRO A 112 11.77 1.87 -7.85
C PRO A 112 13.08 2.27 -8.52
N THR A 113 13.22 1.95 -9.81
CA THR A 113 14.30 2.45 -10.68
C THR A 113 14.00 3.88 -11.12
N ARG A 114 14.92 4.52 -11.87
CA ARG A 114 14.63 5.81 -12.50
C ARG A 114 13.45 5.70 -13.48
N ALA A 115 13.39 4.62 -14.27
CA ALA A 115 12.29 4.34 -15.18
C ALA A 115 10.97 4.16 -14.42
N GLY A 116 10.96 3.39 -13.31
CA GLY A 116 9.77 3.23 -12.48
C GLY A 116 9.25 4.54 -11.90
N ARG A 117 10.13 5.40 -11.41
CA ARG A 117 9.74 6.74 -10.92
C ARG A 117 9.16 7.62 -12.03
N ARG A 118 9.74 7.60 -13.23
CA ARG A 118 9.24 8.36 -14.37
C ARG A 118 7.84 7.87 -14.77
N ARG A 119 7.65 6.57 -14.94
CA ARG A 119 6.33 5.99 -15.25
C ARG A 119 5.27 6.33 -14.21
N LEU A 120 5.62 6.29 -12.92
CA LEU A 120 4.71 6.71 -11.86
C LEU A 120 4.37 8.20 -11.97
N ALA A 121 5.33 9.07 -12.25
CA ALA A 121 5.11 10.50 -12.43
C ALA A 121 4.21 10.78 -13.64
N ASP A 122 4.41 10.07 -14.76
CA ASP A 122 3.59 10.19 -15.95
C ASP A 122 2.13 9.79 -15.66
N ALA A 123 1.91 8.65 -14.98
CA ALA A 123 0.58 8.19 -14.57
C ALA A 123 -0.10 9.15 -13.58
N ALA A 124 0.68 9.73 -12.65
CA ALA A 124 0.18 10.73 -11.71
C ALA A 124 -0.23 12.03 -12.41
N SER A 125 0.57 12.49 -13.37
CA SER A 125 0.29 13.71 -14.15
C SER A 125 -0.92 13.54 -15.05
N ALA A 126 -1.18 12.33 -15.54
CA ALA A 126 -2.38 12.00 -16.32
C ALA A 126 -3.66 11.89 -15.45
N GLY A 127 -3.57 12.07 -14.13
CA GLY A 127 -4.71 11.96 -13.22
C GLY A 127 -5.28 10.54 -13.08
N GLN A 128 -4.55 9.54 -13.53
CA GLN A 128 -5.01 8.15 -13.55
C GLN A 128 -4.93 7.45 -12.18
N VAL A 129 -4.19 8.05 -11.23
CA VAL A 129 -3.89 7.42 -9.94
C VAL A 129 -4.46 8.25 -8.79
N PRO A 130 -5.30 7.68 -7.92
CA PRO A 130 -5.83 8.39 -6.76
C PRO A 130 -4.73 8.85 -5.80
N ALA A 131 -4.95 10.00 -5.15
CA ALA A 131 -3.98 10.60 -4.24
C ALA A 131 -3.55 9.67 -3.10
N TYR A 132 -4.45 8.83 -2.59
CA TYR A 132 -4.13 7.88 -1.52
C TYR A 132 -3.18 6.76 -1.99
N ALA A 133 -3.20 6.38 -3.26
CA ALA A 133 -2.26 5.40 -3.80
C ALA A 133 -0.86 5.99 -3.96
N LEU A 134 -0.75 7.28 -4.29
CA LEU A 134 0.52 8.00 -4.44
C LEU A 134 1.12 8.42 -3.09
N HIS A 135 0.30 9.09 -2.26
CA HIS A 135 0.75 9.76 -1.04
C HIS A 135 0.37 9.02 0.25
N GLY A 136 -0.45 7.96 0.13
CA GLY A 136 -0.89 7.14 1.24
C GLY A 136 -2.03 7.74 2.06
N PRO A 137 -2.22 7.18 3.27
CA PRO A 137 -3.35 7.53 4.12
C PRO A 137 -3.43 9.01 4.49
N ALA A 138 -2.31 9.74 4.44
CA ALA A 138 -2.30 11.18 4.69
C ALA A 138 -3.16 11.96 3.68
N ALA A 139 -3.33 11.45 2.46
CA ALA A 139 -4.18 12.06 1.45
C ALA A 139 -5.69 11.95 1.78
N LEU A 140 -6.08 11.07 2.70
CA LEU A 140 -7.47 10.87 3.13
C LEU A 140 -7.89 11.82 4.25
N VAL A 141 -6.92 12.45 4.93
CA VAL A 141 -7.22 13.35 6.06
C VAL A 141 -7.65 14.71 5.54
N PRO A 142 -8.82 15.25 5.95
CA PRO A 142 -9.25 16.59 5.60
C PRO A 142 -8.21 17.62 6.05
N GLY A 143 -7.82 18.55 5.15
CA GLY A 143 -6.84 19.59 5.48
C GLY A 143 -5.40 19.31 5.08
N SER A 144 -5.04 18.10 4.63
CA SER A 144 -3.72 17.87 4.06
C SER A 144 -3.55 18.67 2.76
N ALA A 145 -2.49 19.48 2.67
CA ALA A 145 -2.22 20.41 1.57
C ALA A 145 -1.96 19.74 0.18
N ARG A 146 -2.13 18.43 0.08
CA ARG A 146 -1.85 17.63 -1.12
C ARG A 146 -3.11 17.06 -1.77
N ARG A 147 -4.21 17.80 -1.74
CA ARG A 147 -5.41 17.44 -2.48
C ARG A 147 -5.21 17.73 -3.96
N GLY A 148 -5.12 16.67 -4.78
CA GLY A 148 -5.41 16.78 -6.19
C GLY A 148 -6.92 16.98 -6.42
N PRO A 149 -7.33 17.52 -7.59
CA PRO A 149 -8.73 17.81 -7.89
C PRO A 149 -9.48 16.52 -8.27
N LEU A 150 -9.84 15.71 -7.30
CA LEU A 150 -10.74 14.58 -7.50
C LEU A 150 -11.76 14.62 -6.38
N ASP A 151 -13.03 14.77 -6.76
CA ASP A 151 -14.22 14.59 -5.93
C ASP A 151 -14.31 13.14 -5.42
N ALA A 152 -13.37 12.75 -4.56
CA ALA A 152 -13.48 11.51 -3.81
C ALA A 152 -14.52 11.75 -2.71
N ARG A 153 -15.58 10.97 -2.69
CA ARG A 153 -16.44 10.81 -1.53
C ARG A 153 -15.54 10.66 -0.31
N PRO A 154 -15.77 11.41 0.77
CA PRO A 154 -14.93 11.31 1.94
C PRO A 154 -15.00 9.88 2.48
N VAL A 155 -13.97 9.10 2.21
CA VAL A 155 -13.68 7.91 3.01
C VAL A 155 -13.53 8.43 4.42
N SER A 156 -14.29 7.90 5.36
CA SER A 156 -14.37 8.36 6.74
C SER A 156 -12.98 8.76 7.22
N GLY A 157 -12.80 10.01 7.66
CA GLY A 157 -11.49 10.52 8.13
C GLY A 157 -10.83 9.58 9.14
N ASP A 158 -11.63 8.77 9.81
CA ASP A 158 -11.22 7.68 10.69
C ASP A 158 -10.30 6.65 10.03
N LEU A 159 -10.55 6.25 8.77
CA LEU A 159 -9.68 5.30 8.07
C LEU A 159 -8.28 5.90 7.81
N GLY A 160 -8.22 7.15 7.38
CA GLY A 160 -6.95 7.86 7.19
C GLY A 160 -6.13 7.92 8.47
N HIS A 161 -6.76 8.31 9.59
CA HIS A 161 -6.10 8.37 10.89
C HIS A 161 -5.66 6.99 11.41
N VAL A 162 -6.48 5.95 11.22
CA VAL A 162 -6.14 4.57 11.59
C VAL A 162 -4.94 4.08 10.78
N LEU A 163 -4.92 4.29 9.47
CA LEU A 163 -3.84 3.86 8.60
C LEU A 163 -2.53 4.63 8.87
N ILE A 164 -2.58 5.94 9.14
CA ILE A 164 -1.40 6.74 9.51
C ILE A 164 -0.79 6.24 10.81
N ARG A 165 -1.62 6.02 11.84
CA ARG A 165 -1.16 5.53 13.15
C ARG A 165 -0.52 4.15 13.01
N MET A 166 -1.10 3.29 12.19
CA MET A 166 -0.60 1.96 11.93
C MET A 166 0.71 1.97 11.12
N GLY A 167 0.84 2.83 10.12
CA GLY A 167 2.05 2.98 9.33
C GLY A 167 3.24 3.34 10.20
N ARG A 168 3.09 4.29 11.14
CA ARG A 168 4.13 4.63 12.12
C ARG A 168 4.53 3.45 12.99
N ALA A 169 3.57 2.71 13.53
CA ALA A 169 3.85 1.54 14.37
C ALA A 169 4.59 0.42 13.62
N LEU A 170 4.36 0.26 12.31
CA LEU A 170 5.05 -0.74 11.49
C LEU A 170 6.46 -0.31 11.08
N ASP A 171 6.72 0.99 11.03
CA ASP A 171 8.07 1.52 10.78
C ASP A 171 8.93 1.46 12.03
N ASP A 172 8.36 1.74 13.22
CA ASP A 172 9.05 1.65 14.52
C ASP A 172 9.50 0.22 14.83
N GLU A 173 8.69 -0.80 14.51
CA GLU A 173 9.08 -2.22 14.70
C GLU A 173 10.27 -2.65 13.79
N ARG A 174 10.50 -1.97 12.66
CA ARG A 174 11.68 -2.21 11.81
C ARG A 174 12.96 -1.57 12.32
N GLY A 175 12.85 -0.53 13.14
CA GLY A 175 13.99 0.20 13.69
C GLY A 175 14.63 -0.48 14.91
N HIS A 176 13.95 -1.40 15.57
CA HIS A 176 14.42 -2.02 16.83
C HIS A 176 15.15 -3.38 16.65
N GLY A 177 15.46 -3.77 15.41
CA GLY A 177 16.02 -5.11 15.10
C GLY A 177 17.53 -5.18 14.87
N THR A 178 18.32 -4.12 15.06
CA THR A 178 19.74 -4.14 14.75
C THR A 178 20.58 -3.24 15.66
N ASP A 179 20.49 -3.40 16.98
CA ASP A 179 21.55 -2.95 17.89
C ASP A 179 21.48 -3.79 19.17
N GLY A 180 22.15 -4.93 19.17
CA GLY A 180 22.32 -5.82 20.30
C GLY A 180 23.55 -6.71 20.13
N GLY A 181 24.67 -6.13 19.79
CA GLY A 181 25.97 -6.80 19.70
C GLY A 181 27.02 -6.06 20.51
N GLY A 182 26.76 -5.82 21.79
CA GLY A 182 27.76 -5.38 22.75
C GLY A 182 28.66 -6.55 23.12
N PHE A 183 29.81 -6.66 22.49
CA PHE A 183 30.93 -7.48 22.96
C PHE A 183 31.61 -6.70 24.06
N ASP A 184 31.27 -7.01 25.31
CA ASP A 184 32.02 -6.61 26.50
C ASP A 184 33.09 -7.67 26.75
N GLY A 185 34.28 -7.40 26.19
CA GLY A 185 35.50 -8.18 26.40
C GLY A 185 36.28 -7.62 27.56
N GLY A 186 35.89 -7.90 28.79
CA GLY A 186 36.68 -7.65 30.01
C GLY A 186 37.90 -8.52 30.07
N GLY A 187 39.09 -8.01 29.68
CA GLY A 187 40.40 -8.59 29.92
C GLY A 187 40.94 -8.13 31.25
N GLY A 188 40.77 -8.92 32.32
CA GLY A 188 41.51 -8.78 33.54
C GLY A 188 42.94 -9.33 33.38
N GLY A 189 43.95 -8.51 33.60
CA GLY A 189 45.36 -8.87 33.76
C GLY A 189 45.83 -8.49 35.16
N GLY A 190 45.90 -9.46 36.05
CA GLY A 190 46.67 -9.32 37.29
C GLY A 190 48.12 -9.70 37.04
N GLY A 191 49.02 -9.20 37.82
CA GLY A 191 50.43 -9.56 37.84
C GLY A 191 51.15 -8.74 38.88
N ASP A 192 51.51 -9.33 39.92
CA ASP A 192 52.57 -9.07 40.87
C ASP A 192 53.09 -7.65 41.06
#